data_90b6b18475325052289519eef82f05e4
#
_entry.id   90b6b18475325052289519eef82f05e4
#
_cell.length_a   1.000
_cell.length_b   1.000
_cell.length_c   1.000
_cell.angle_alpha   90.00
_cell.angle_beta   90.00
_cell.angle_gamma   90.00
#
_symmetry.space_group_name_H-M   'P 1'
#
loop_
_entity.id
_entity.type
_entity.pdbx_description
1 polymer ?
#
loop_
_entity_poly.entity_id
_entity_poly.type
_entity_poly.pdbx_seq_one_letter_code
_entity_poly.pdbx_strand_id
1 'polypeptide(L)'
;INNPVGFVNSNLGSLKTYVGHLLNVIAAYEKGEPAQIAQARQSADLEFLREDLPSLISESQDGLSRVTKIVQDLKDFSHVDQTGHQQANLNAAMESTLNVVWNEIKYKAEVVREFGDIPLVDCVPAQINQVFMNLLVNAAQAITTQGKIFIRSGFENEHVWFEIEDTGHGMSDEVRQRIFEPFYTTKPVGKGTGLGLSISYDIIVKKHRGRMDVSSKMGIGTRFRLWLPLTFSPST
;
A
#
# COMPACT_ATOMS: atom_id res chain seq x y z
N ILE A 1 -3.26 -13.74 0.17
CA ILE A 1 -3.15 -14.17 -1.24
C ILE A 1 -4.35 -15.05 -1.63
N ASN A 2 -4.71 -16.07 -0.84
CA ASN A 2 -5.76 -17.03 -1.20
C ASN A 2 -7.15 -16.38 -1.47
N ASN A 3 -7.55 -15.38 -0.70
CA ASN A 3 -8.85 -14.71 -0.87
C ASN A 3 -8.96 -13.98 -2.23
N PRO A 4 -8.06 -13.06 -2.63
CA PRO A 4 -8.19 -12.39 -3.92
C PRO A 4 -8.08 -13.37 -5.09
N VAL A 5 -7.23 -14.40 -5.00
CA VAL A 5 -7.15 -15.46 -6.03
C VAL A 5 -8.45 -16.25 -6.11
N GLY A 6 -9.08 -16.56 -4.96
CA GLY A 6 -10.39 -17.24 -4.91
C GLY A 6 -11.49 -16.43 -5.60
N PHE A 7 -11.56 -15.13 -5.35
CA PHE A 7 -12.52 -14.24 -6.03
C PHE A 7 -12.29 -14.15 -7.53
N VAL A 8 -11.04 -13.98 -7.96
CA VAL A 8 -10.70 -13.97 -9.41
C VAL A 8 -11.10 -15.27 -10.07
N ASN A 9 -10.84 -16.42 -9.44
CA ASN A 9 -11.23 -17.74 -9.96
C ASN A 9 -12.76 -17.89 -10.06
N SER A 10 -13.50 -17.45 -9.05
CA SER A 10 -14.98 -17.45 -9.08
C SER A 10 -15.49 -16.60 -10.22
N ASN A 11 -14.99 -15.38 -10.36
CA ASN A 11 -15.38 -14.44 -11.41
C ASN A 11 -15.04 -14.97 -12.81
N LEU A 12 -13.91 -15.64 -13.00
CA LEU A 12 -13.55 -16.31 -14.26
C LEU A 12 -14.51 -17.47 -14.56
N GLY A 13 -14.99 -18.20 -13.55
CA GLY A 13 -16.01 -19.23 -13.70
C GLY A 13 -17.34 -18.65 -14.21
N SER A 14 -17.80 -17.54 -13.62
CA SER A 14 -18.99 -16.82 -14.07
C SER A 14 -18.81 -16.29 -15.49
N LEU A 15 -17.66 -15.68 -15.79
CA LEU A 15 -17.33 -15.16 -17.12
C LEU A 15 -17.39 -16.26 -18.20
N LYS A 16 -16.83 -17.44 -17.90
CA LYS A 16 -16.91 -18.61 -18.80
C LYS A 16 -18.35 -19.00 -19.12
N THR A 17 -19.24 -18.98 -18.11
CA THR A 17 -20.65 -19.26 -18.28
C THR A 17 -21.33 -18.19 -19.15
N TYR A 18 -21.07 -16.92 -18.88
CA TYR A 18 -21.63 -15.78 -19.63
C TYR A 18 -21.20 -15.79 -21.10
N VAL A 19 -19.93 -16.07 -21.36
CA VAL A 19 -19.42 -16.24 -22.74
C VAL A 19 -20.12 -17.41 -23.43
N GLY A 20 -20.36 -18.53 -22.75
CA GLY A 20 -21.13 -19.66 -23.29
C GLY A 20 -22.56 -19.25 -23.69
N HIS A 21 -23.25 -18.48 -22.85
CA HIS A 21 -24.60 -17.96 -23.17
C HIS A 21 -24.55 -17.04 -24.39
N LEU A 22 -23.60 -16.11 -24.49
CA LEU A 22 -23.44 -15.22 -25.63
C LEU A 22 -23.15 -15.97 -26.93
N LEU A 23 -22.29 -16.99 -26.89
CA LEU A 23 -22.00 -17.83 -28.05
C LEU A 23 -23.24 -18.61 -28.53
N ASN A 24 -24.06 -19.08 -27.59
CA ASN A 24 -25.34 -19.74 -27.93
C ASN A 24 -26.32 -18.77 -28.62
N VAL A 25 -26.38 -17.52 -28.17
CA VAL A 25 -27.18 -16.47 -28.83
C VAL A 25 -26.68 -16.21 -30.25
N ILE A 26 -25.35 -16.07 -30.43
CA ILE A 26 -24.75 -15.88 -31.75
C ILE A 26 -25.08 -17.05 -32.66
N ALA A 27 -24.90 -18.28 -32.20
CA ALA A 27 -25.21 -19.48 -32.98
C ALA A 27 -26.70 -19.58 -33.39
N ALA A 28 -27.61 -19.12 -32.51
CA ALA A 28 -29.05 -19.04 -32.85
C ALA A 28 -29.34 -18.01 -33.94
N TYR A 29 -28.66 -16.86 -33.92
CA TYR A 29 -28.76 -15.85 -34.98
C TYR A 29 -28.20 -16.36 -36.32
N GLU A 30 -27.11 -17.12 -36.31
CA GLU A 30 -26.52 -17.70 -37.53
C GLU A 30 -27.45 -18.69 -38.21
N LYS A 31 -28.26 -19.43 -37.42
CA LYS A 31 -29.28 -20.34 -37.95
C LYS A 31 -30.53 -19.64 -38.51
N GLY A 32 -30.78 -18.41 -38.08
CA GLY A 32 -31.83 -17.55 -38.59
C GLY A 32 -33.27 -17.93 -38.17
N GLU A 33 -33.44 -18.87 -37.22
CA GLU A 33 -34.77 -19.33 -36.76
C GLU A 33 -35.30 -18.44 -35.62
N PRO A 34 -36.39 -17.64 -35.82
CA PRO A 34 -36.86 -16.67 -34.84
C PRO A 34 -37.19 -17.26 -33.45
N ALA A 35 -37.74 -18.47 -33.40
CA ALA A 35 -38.08 -19.15 -32.13
C ALA A 35 -36.83 -19.52 -31.33
N GLN A 36 -35.78 -20.03 -31.99
CA GLN A 36 -34.49 -20.36 -31.35
C GLN A 36 -33.77 -19.12 -30.88
N ILE A 37 -33.80 -18.03 -31.63
CA ILE A 37 -33.24 -16.74 -31.25
C ILE A 37 -33.92 -16.20 -29.98
N ALA A 38 -35.26 -16.22 -29.95
CA ALA A 38 -36.02 -15.76 -28.77
C ALA A 38 -35.68 -16.58 -27.52
N GLN A 39 -35.63 -17.90 -27.65
CA GLN A 39 -35.26 -18.81 -26.56
C GLN A 39 -33.84 -18.60 -26.07
N ALA A 40 -32.87 -18.49 -26.97
CA ALA A 40 -31.47 -18.26 -26.62
C ALA A 40 -31.26 -16.93 -25.88
N ARG A 41 -31.93 -15.86 -26.33
CA ARG A 41 -31.90 -14.54 -25.68
C ARG A 41 -32.47 -14.57 -24.28
N GLN A 42 -33.63 -15.26 -24.10
CA GLN A 42 -34.28 -15.42 -22.79
C GLN A 42 -33.38 -16.23 -21.83
N SER A 43 -32.80 -17.33 -22.32
CA SER A 43 -31.90 -18.18 -21.51
C SER A 43 -30.61 -17.48 -21.14
N ALA A 44 -30.14 -16.54 -21.95
CA ALA A 44 -28.89 -15.80 -21.71
C ALA A 44 -29.06 -14.66 -20.72
N ASP A 45 -30.28 -14.19 -20.45
CA ASP A 45 -30.57 -12.99 -19.63
C ASP A 45 -29.65 -11.81 -19.98
N LEU A 46 -29.78 -11.33 -21.20
CA LEU A 46 -28.86 -10.33 -21.75
C LEU A 46 -28.84 -9.01 -20.97
N GLU A 47 -29.92 -8.66 -20.25
CA GLU A 47 -29.95 -7.46 -19.40
C GLU A 47 -29.07 -7.65 -18.18
N PHE A 48 -29.22 -8.77 -17.49
CA PHE A 48 -28.34 -9.13 -16.36
C PHE A 48 -26.88 -9.18 -16.79
N LEU A 49 -26.55 -9.83 -17.91
CA LEU A 49 -25.18 -9.89 -18.41
C LEU A 49 -24.60 -8.50 -18.70
N ARG A 50 -25.40 -7.58 -19.21
CA ARG A 50 -24.96 -6.22 -19.56
C ARG A 50 -24.60 -5.41 -18.32
N GLU A 51 -25.29 -5.65 -17.20
CA GLU A 51 -25.03 -4.98 -15.92
C GLU A 51 -23.87 -5.63 -15.14
N ASP A 52 -23.84 -6.97 -15.09
CA ASP A 52 -22.91 -7.72 -14.25
C ASP A 52 -21.50 -7.86 -14.85
N LEU A 53 -21.38 -8.04 -16.17
CA LEU A 53 -20.09 -8.22 -16.84
C LEU A 53 -19.05 -7.12 -16.55
N PRO A 54 -19.38 -5.82 -16.61
CA PRO A 54 -18.42 -4.77 -16.29
C PRO A 54 -17.94 -4.84 -14.84
N SER A 55 -18.83 -5.12 -13.89
CA SER A 55 -18.51 -5.26 -12.46
C SER A 55 -17.62 -6.45 -12.21
N LEU A 56 -17.94 -7.60 -12.80
CA LEU A 56 -17.16 -8.84 -12.69
C LEU A 56 -15.73 -8.69 -13.24
N ILE A 57 -15.57 -7.99 -14.36
CA ILE A 57 -14.25 -7.68 -14.94
C ILE A 57 -13.47 -6.73 -14.03
N SER A 58 -14.10 -5.65 -13.56
CA SER A 58 -13.47 -4.67 -12.66
C SER A 58 -13.00 -5.31 -11.36
N GLU A 59 -13.84 -6.12 -10.72
CA GLU A 59 -13.50 -6.85 -9.49
C GLU A 59 -12.34 -7.83 -9.70
N SER A 60 -12.29 -8.49 -10.87
CA SER A 60 -11.20 -9.40 -11.21
C SER A 60 -9.89 -8.65 -11.40
N GLN A 61 -9.91 -7.49 -12.06
CA GLN A 61 -8.74 -6.62 -12.22
C GLN A 61 -8.23 -6.09 -10.87
N ASP A 62 -9.13 -5.69 -9.99
CA ASP A 62 -8.80 -5.26 -8.63
C ASP A 62 -8.16 -6.41 -7.83
N GLY A 63 -8.72 -7.61 -7.93
CA GLY A 63 -8.18 -8.82 -7.31
C GLY A 63 -6.74 -9.12 -7.77
N LEU A 64 -6.49 -9.07 -9.08
CA LEU A 64 -5.15 -9.26 -9.65
C LEU A 64 -4.16 -8.15 -9.24
N SER A 65 -4.61 -6.90 -9.24
CA SER A 65 -3.78 -5.77 -8.78
C SER A 65 -3.32 -5.96 -7.34
N ARG A 66 -4.19 -6.48 -6.46
CA ARG A 66 -3.85 -6.82 -5.06
C ARG A 66 -2.80 -7.91 -4.98
N VAL A 67 -2.96 -8.99 -5.75
CA VAL A 67 -1.96 -10.09 -5.78
C VAL A 67 -0.61 -9.56 -6.24
N THR A 68 -0.58 -8.76 -7.30
CA THR A 68 0.64 -8.16 -7.82
C THR A 68 1.31 -7.28 -6.76
N LYS A 69 0.54 -6.47 -6.03
CA LYS A 69 1.07 -5.63 -4.95
C LYS A 69 1.64 -6.46 -3.80
N ILE A 70 0.95 -7.52 -3.37
CA ILE A 70 1.45 -8.42 -2.32
C ILE A 70 2.74 -9.11 -2.76
N VAL A 71 2.81 -9.56 -4.00
CA VAL A 71 4.03 -10.19 -4.56
C VAL A 71 5.17 -9.18 -4.64
N GLN A 72 4.89 -7.93 -5.04
CA GLN A 72 5.89 -6.88 -5.06
C GLN A 72 6.37 -6.54 -3.65
N ASP A 73 5.48 -6.36 -2.68
CA ASP A 73 5.82 -6.13 -1.26
C ASP A 73 6.68 -7.27 -0.69
N LEU A 74 6.38 -8.54 -1.05
CA LEU A 74 7.18 -9.71 -0.67
C LEU A 74 8.53 -9.75 -1.38
N LYS A 75 8.58 -9.38 -2.64
CA LYS A 75 9.82 -9.30 -3.42
C LYS A 75 10.73 -8.21 -2.86
N ASP A 76 10.17 -7.04 -2.55
CA ASP A 76 10.90 -5.94 -1.93
C ASP A 76 11.42 -6.35 -0.54
N PHE A 77 10.65 -7.13 0.22
CA PHE A 77 11.10 -7.75 1.46
C PHE A 77 12.27 -8.74 1.25
N SER A 78 12.25 -9.53 0.17
CA SER A 78 13.27 -10.56 -0.12
C SER A 78 14.52 -10.00 -0.81
N HIS A 79 14.41 -8.94 -1.62
CA HIS A 79 15.52 -8.37 -2.40
C HIS A 79 16.30 -7.26 -1.69
N VAL A 80 15.97 -7.00 -0.43
CA VAL A 80 16.56 -5.93 0.40
C VAL A 80 18.07 -6.14 0.69
N ASP A 81 18.63 -7.29 0.33
CA ASP A 81 20.03 -7.63 0.62
C ASP A 81 21.04 -7.27 -0.50
N GLN A 82 20.63 -6.64 -1.60
CA GLN A 82 21.51 -6.44 -2.77
C GLN A 82 22.26 -5.10 -2.84
N THR A 83 21.94 -4.13 -1.99
CA THR A 83 22.70 -2.87 -1.91
C THR A 83 23.35 -2.76 -0.52
N GLY A 84 24.69 -2.70 -0.50
CA GLY A 84 25.45 -2.55 0.75
C GLY A 84 25.16 -1.22 1.47
N HIS A 85 25.57 -1.14 2.72
CA HIS A 85 25.57 0.10 3.49
C HIS A 85 26.43 1.16 2.81
N GLN A 86 25.94 2.39 2.80
CA GLN A 86 26.69 3.56 2.29
C GLN A 86 26.28 4.83 3.03
N GLN A 87 27.16 5.83 3.01
CA GLN A 87 26.87 7.14 3.59
C GLN A 87 25.81 7.86 2.76
N ALA A 88 24.69 8.20 3.38
CA ALA A 88 23.55 8.82 2.71
C ALA A 88 23.07 10.10 3.42
N ASN A 89 22.68 11.10 2.61
CA ASN A 89 21.97 12.27 3.10
C ASN A 89 20.48 11.96 3.18
N LEU A 90 19.98 11.74 4.39
CA LEU A 90 18.58 11.33 4.59
C LEU A 90 17.57 12.47 4.40
N ASN A 91 17.95 13.75 4.56
CA ASN A 91 17.08 14.87 4.19
C ASN A 91 16.82 14.88 2.68
N ALA A 92 17.86 14.69 1.87
CA ALA A 92 17.72 14.57 0.42
C ALA A 92 16.90 13.33 0.00
N ALA A 93 17.08 12.21 0.70
CA ALA A 93 16.32 10.99 0.50
C ALA A 93 14.83 11.19 0.81
N MET A 94 14.49 11.90 1.89
CA MET A 94 13.11 12.24 2.25
C MET A 94 12.46 13.14 1.19
N GLU A 95 13.15 14.19 0.72
CA GLU A 95 12.64 15.07 -0.34
C GLU A 95 12.41 14.31 -1.65
N SER A 96 13.33 13.45 -2.03
CA SER A 96 13.18 12.60 -3.22
C SER A 96 11.95 11.68 -3.09
N THR A 97 11.78 11.04 -1.94
CA THR A 97 10.64 10.16 -1.67
C THR A 97 9.32 10.94 -1.66
N LEU A 98 9.31 12.14 -1.07
CA LEU A 98 8.14 13.02 -1.05
C LEU A 98 7.69 13.38 -2.48
N ASN A 99 8.64 13.66 -3.38
CA ASN A 99 8.33 13.93 -4.80
C ASN A 99 7.67 12.72 -5.48
N VAL A 100 8.12 11.51 -5.18
CA VAL A 100 7.52 10.27 -5.74
C VAL A 100 6.06 10.10 -5.28
N VAL A 101 5.78 10.34 -4.00
CA VAL A 101 4.44 10.16 -3.44
C VAL A 101 3.56 11.42 -3.51
N TRP A 102 4.04 12.50 -4.14
CA TRP A 102 3.36 13.79 -4.17
C TRP A 102 1.92 13.73 -4.67
N ASN A 103 1.66 12.87 -5.67
CA ASN A 103 0.31 12.69 -6.21
C ASN A 103 -0.70 12.13 -5.19
N GLU A 104 -0.25 11.35 -4.21
CA GLU A 104 -1.08 10.82 -3.12
C GLU A 104 -1.39 11.89 -2.06
N ILE A 105 -0.53 12.92 -1.95
CA ILE A 105 -0.57 13.91 -0.87
C ILE A 105 -1.23 15.22 -1.30
N LYS A 106 -0.88 15.75 -2.47
CA LYS A 106 -1.15 17.13 -2.91
C LYS A 106 -2.61 17.60 -2.81
N TYR A 107 -3.57 16.68 -2.90
CA TYR A 107 -5.00 17.01 -2.81
C TYR A 107 -5.58 16.79 -1.41
N LYS A 108 -4.80 16.24 -0.47
CA LYS A 108 -5.25 15.85 0.87
C LYS A 108 -4.58 16.62 1.99
N ALA A 109 -3.32 17.01 1.81
CA ALA A 109 -2.53 17.60 2.88
C ALA A 109 -1.57 18.68 2.42
N GLU A 110 -1.41 19.69 3.25
CA GLU A 110 -0.28 20.60 3.26
C GLU A 110 0.92 19.91 3.91
N VAL A 111 2.09 19.96 3.27
CA VAL A 111 3.33 19.38 3.82
C VAL A 111 4.18 20.47 4.43
N VAL A 112 4.40 20.40 5.73
CA VAL A 112 5.26 21.30 6.50
C VAL A 112 6.60 20.59 6.73
N ARG A 113 7.69 21.19 6.27
CA ARG A 113 9.06 20.67 6.37
C ARG A 113 9.86 21.45 7.40
N GLU A 114 10.39 20.75 8.38
CA GLU A 114 11.20 21.29 9.47
C GLU A 114 12.46 20.42 9.61
N PHE A 115 13.32 20.47 8.58
CA PHE A 115 14.55 19.68 8.56
C PHE A 115 15.64 20.36 9.37
N GLY A 116 16.21 19.63 10.33
CA GLY A 116 17.43 20.02 11.03
C GLY A 116 18.69 19.72 10.19
N ASP A 117 19.81 20.25 10.64
CA ASP A 117 21.11 19.86 10.12
C ASP A 117 21.48 18.48 10.67
N ILE A 118 21.63 17.50 9.77
CA ILE A 118 21.91 16.11 10.11
C ILE A 118 23.16 15.61 9.37
N PRO A 119 24.02 14.83 10.02
CA PRO A 119 25.17 14.20 9.34
C PRO A 119 24.71 13.11 8.37
N LEU A 120 25.64 12.66 7.53
CA LEU A 120 25.44 11.46 6.71
C LEU A 120 25.28 10.23 7.61
N VAL A 121 24.41 9.32 7.20
CA VAL A 121 24.09 8.09 7.94
C VAL A 121 24.54 6.87 7.13
N ASP A 122 25.23 5.96 7.77
CA ASP A 122 25.59 4.67 7.19
C ASP A 122 24.37 3.74 7.16
N CYS A 123 23.77 3.59 5.99
CA CYS A 123 22.52 2.85 5.84
C CYS A 123 22.41 2.23 4.44
N VAL A 124 21.36 1.48 4.21
CA VAL A 124 20.92 1.01 2.89
C VAL A 124 19.83 1.97 2.36
N PRO A 125 20.17 2.94 1.48
CA PRO A 125 19.26 4.05 1.13
C PRO A 125 17.92 3.59 0.54
N ALA A 126 17.92 2.53 -0.26
CA ALA A 126 16.69 1.97 -0.83
C ALA A 126 15.70 1.52 0.24
N GLN A 127 16.20 0.94 1.35
CA GLN A 127 15.38 0.51 2.48
C GLN A 127 14.82 1.71 3.25
N ILE A 128 15.64 2.73 3.49
CA ILE A 128 15.19 3.94 4.17
C ILE A 128 14.14 4.68 3.34
N ASN A 129 14.34 4.79 2.02
CA ASN A 129 13.33 5.35 1.10
C ASN A 129 12.00 4.57 1.16
N GLN A 130 12.06 3.25 1.25
CA GLN A 130 10.86 2.41 1.42
C GLN A 130 10.12 2.72 2.73
N VAL A 131 10.85 2.92 3.84
CA VAL A 131 10.25 3.34 5.12
C VAL A 131 9.58 4.70 4.97
N PHE A 132 10.28 5.70 4.42
CA PHE A 132 9.72 7.02 4.21
C PHE A 132 8.46 6.99 3.33
N MET A 133 8.51 6.26 2.22
CA MET A 133 7.35 6.08 1.33
C MET A 133 6.16 5.48 2.06
N ASN A 134 6.37 4.40 2.83
CA ASN A 134 5.30 3.74 3.58
C ASN A 134 4.65 4.68 4.61
N LEU A 135 5.44 5.46 5.34
CA LEU A 135 4.95 6.39 6.36
C LEU A 135 4.20 7.56 5.72
N LEU A 136 4.73 8.15 4.65
CA LEU A 136 4.10 9.26 3.94
C LEU A 136 2.77 8.86 3.29
N VAL A 137 2.73 7.69 2.65
CA VAL A 137 1.49 7.16 2.06
C VAL A 137 0.45 6.85 3.14
N ASN A 138 0.86 6.29 4.28
CA ASN A 138 -0.04 6.04 5.40
C ASN A 138 -0.59 7.35 5.98
N ALA A 139 0.24 8.38 6.16
CA ALA A 139 -0.18 9.72 6.60
C ALA A 139 -1.21 10.32 5.64
N ALA A 140 -0.95 10.30 4.32
CA ALA A 140 -1.88 10.79 3.31
C ALA A 140 -3.21 10.02 3.29
N GLN A 141 -3.19 8.72 3.56
CA GLN A 141 -4.39 7.87 3.60
C GLN A 141 -5.20 8.05 4.88
N ALA A 142 -4.56 8.45 5.99
CA ALA A 142 -5.25 8.76 7.25
C ALA A 142 -6.03 10.08 7.18
N ILE A 143 -5.69 10.97 6.27
CA ILE A 143 -6.35 12.26 6.06
C ILE A 143 -7.51 12.07 5.07
N THR A 144 -8.74 12.29 5.53
CA THR A 144 -9.96 12.04 4.73
C THR A 144 -10.41 13.23 3.91
N THR A 145 -10.20 14.46 4.40
CA THR A 145 -10.62 15.70 3.73
C THR A 145 -9.41 16.57 3.39
N GLN A 146 -9.06 17.47 4.29
CA GLN A 146 -7.86 18.29 4.23
C GLN A 146 -7.16 18.28 5.59
N GLY A 147 -5.82 18.19 5.56
CA GLY A 147 -5.01 18.13 6.77
C GLY A 147 -3.59 18.60 6.54
N LYS A 148 -2.72 18.26 7.49
CA LYS A 148 -1.28 18.56 7.41
C LYS A 148 -0.45 17.32 7.66
N ILE A 149 0.70 17.29 7.02
CA ILE A 149 1.76 16.32 7.29
C ILE A 149 3.00 17.12 7.67
N PHE A 150 3.46 16.96 8.89
CA PHE A 150 4.70 17.56 9.37
C PHE A 150 5.82 16.54 9.21
N ILE A 151 6.93 16.98 8.62
CA ILE A 151 8.14 16.16 8.44
C ILE A 151 9.27 16.90 9.12
N ARG A 152 9.83 16.29 10.16
CA ARG A 152 10.89 16.86 10.96
C ARG A 152 12.08 15.93 10.97
N SER A 153 13.28 16.51 11.04
CA SER A 153 14.50 15.73 11.24
C SER A 153 15.45 16.47 12.18
N GLY A 154 16.33 15.71 12.80
CA GLY A 154 17.35 16.26 13.66
C GLY A 154 18.38 15.22 14.04
N PHE A 155 19.37 15.66 14.82
CA PHE A 155 20.46 14.84 15.29
C PHE A 155 20.63 15.02 16.80
N GLU A 156 20.63 13.90 17.53
CA GLU A 156 20.72 13.88 18.98
C GLU A 156 21.34 12.55 19.44
N ASN A 157 22.27 12.60 20.41
CA ASN A 157 22.88 11.42 21.02
C ASN A 157 23.41 10.38 20.02
N GLU A 158 24.17 10.85 19.01
CA GLU A 158 24.72 10.01 17.92
C GLU A 158 23.68 9.29 17.05
N HIS A 159 22.42 9.73 17.10
CA HIS A 159 21.35 9.23 16.26
C HIS A 159 20.75 10.36 15.43
N VAL A 160 20.56 10.10 14.16
CA VAL A 160 19.68 10.90 13.32
C VAL A 160 18.25 10.42 13.55
N TRP A 161 17.34 11.36 13.76
CA TRP A 161 15.94 11.04 13.90
C TRP A 161 15.10 11.73 12.82
N PHE A 162 14.03 11.05 12.42
CA PHE A 162 12.96 11.60 11.58
C PHE A 162 11.62 11.45 12.30
N GLU A 163 10.77 12.44 12.13
CA GLU A 163 9.40 12.43 12.63
C GLU A 163 8.46 12.79 11.49
N ILE A 164 7.44 11.94 11.29
CA ILE A 164 6.35 12.15 10.33
C ILE A 164 5.07 12.14 11.15
N GLU A 165 4.38 13.29 11.16
CA GLU A 165 3.15 13.51 11.91
C GLU A 165 2.03 13.93 10.97
N ASP A 166 0.89 13.26 11.02
CA ASP A 166 -0.31 13.60 10.27
C ASP A 166 -1.43 14.10 11.19
N THR A 167 -2.34 14.88 10.64
CA THR A 167 -3.57 15.34 11.30
C THR A 167 -4.78 14.52 10.85
N GLY A 168 -4.59 13.24 10.57
CA GLY A 168 -5.61 12.32 10.11
C GLY A 168 -6.50 11.80 11.25
N HIS A 169 -7.21 10.72 10.98
CA HIS A 169 -8.18 10.15 11.93
C HIS A 169 -7.54 9.50 13.18
N GLY A 170 -6.22 9.27 13.18
CA GLY A 170 -5.53 8.59 14.28
C GLY A 170 -5.94 7.13 14.49
N MET A 171 -5.49 6.55 15.62
CA MET A 171 -5.70 5.15 15.97
C MET A 171 -6.10 4.99 17.43
N SER A 172 -6.89 3.95 17.74
CA SER A 172 -7.12 3.50 19.12
C SER A 172 -5.87 2.80 19.68
N ASP A 173 -5.81 2.65 21.00
CA ASP A 173 -4.69 1.94 21.63
C ASP A 173 -4.59 0.47 21.21
N GLU A 174 -5.74 -0.19 20.98
CA GLU A 174 -5.79 -1.58 20.50
C GLU A 174 -5.17 -1.69 19.11
N VAL A 175 -5.52 -0.78 18.19
CA VAL A 175 -4.94 -0.73 16.85
C VAL A 175 -3.46 -0.43 16.93
N ARG A 176 -3.06 0.58 17.73
CA ARG A 176 -1.67 1.02 17.88
C ARG A 176 -0.74 -0.10 18.35
N GLN A 177 -1.21 -0.99 19.23
CA GLN A 177 -0.43 -2.15 19.69
C GLN A 177 -0.15 -3.18 18.61
N ARG A 178 -0.98 -3.23 17.57
CA ARG A 178 -0.94 -4.27 16.53
C ARG A 178 -0.42 -3.82 15.18
N ILE A 179 -0.18 -2.53 14.97
CA ILE A 179 0.17 -1.97 13.65
C ILE A 179 1.45 -2.55 13.03
N PHE A 180 2.34 -3.13 13.85
CA PHE A 180 3.58 -3.77 13.39
C PHE A 180 3.41 -5.28 13.16
N GLU A 181 2.24 -5.87 13.47
CA GLU A 181 1.95 -7.26 13.12
C GLU A 181 1.84 -7.41 11.60
N PRO A 182 2.53 -8.39 10.98
CA PRO A 182 2.39 -8.64 9.56
C PRO A 182 0.93 -8.96 9.18
N PHE A 183 0.49 -8.39 8.04
CA PHE A 183 -0.87 -8.52 7.50
C PHE A 183 -1.99 -7.85 8.32
N TYR A 184 -1.67 -7.19 9.42
CA TYR A 184 -2.66 -6.43 10.17
C TYR A 184 -2.99 -5.11 9.45
N THR A 185 -4.28 -4.87 9.21
CA THR A 185 -4.79 -3.64 8.59
C THR A 185 -6.21 -3.33 9.03
N THR A 186 -6.49 -2.05 9.26
CA THR A 186 -7.85 -1.53 9.51
C THR A 186 -8.52 -1.04 8.22
N LYS A 187 -7.80 -1.05 7.10
CA LYS A 187 -8.32 -0.60 5.80
C LYS A 187 -9.28 -1.66 5.22
N PRO A 188 -10.29 -1.23 4.44
CA PRO A 188 -11.19 -2.15 3.77
C PRO A 188 -10.43 -3.21 2.97
N VAL A 189 -11.05 -4.38 2.83
CA VAL A 189 -10.47 -5.48 2.07
C VAL A 189 -10.00 -4.98 0.69
N GLY A 190 -8.69 -5.12 0.45
CA GLY A 190 -8.04 -4.73 -0.78
C GLY A 190 -7.41 -3.35 -0.86
N LYS A 191 -7.61 -2.49 0.14
CA LYS A 191 -6.96 -1.17 0.19
C LYS A 191 -5.69 -1.13 1.06
N GLY A 192 -5.37 -2.23 1.74
CA GLY A 192 -4.16 -2.35 2.54
C GLY A 192 -3.63 -3.79 2.55
N THR A 193 -2.32 -3.97 2.40
CA THR A 193 -1.66 -5.29 2.49
C THR A 193 -1.34 -5.68 3.93
N GLY A 194 -1.30 -4.69 4.85
CA GLY A 194 -0.88 -4.88 6.23
C GLY A 194 0.62 -5.17 6.39
N LEU A 195 1.41 -5.02 5.33
CA LEU A 195 2.86 -5.32 5.35
C LEU A 195 3.73 -4.07 5.50
N GLY A 196 3.26 -2.90 5.07
CA GLY A 196 4.09 -1.70 5.02
C GLY A 196 4.74 -1.32 6.36
N LEU A 197 3.98 -1.28 7.45
CA LEU A 197 4.50 -0.91 8.77
C LEU A 197 5.36 -2.00 9.40
N SER A 198 5.04 -3.28 9.22
CA SER A 198 5.88 -4.40 9.70
C SER A 198 7.24 -4.42 8.98
N ILE A 199 7.26 -4.18 7.66
CA ILE A 199 8.50 -4.02 6.87
C ILE A 199 9.29 -2.81 7.34
N SER A 200 8.63 -1.66 7.57
CA SER A 200 9.30 -0.46 8.08
C SER A 200 9.95 -0.67 9.43
N TYR A 201 9.27 -1.38 10.34
CA TYR A 201 9.80 -1.75 11.63
C TYR A 201 11.03 -2.66 11.51
N ASP A 202 10.95 -3.70 10.66
CA ASP A 202 12.06 -4.62 10.42
C ASP A 202 13.28 -3.90 9.82
N ILE A 203 13.07 -3.00 8.88
CA ILE A 203 14.14 -2.19 8.28
C ILE A 203 14.82 -1.34 9.35
N ILE A 204 14.06 -0.54 10.10
CA ILE A 204 14.65 0.39 11.07
C ILE A 204 15.26 -0.37 12.25
N VAL A 205 14.50 -1.28 12.88
CA VAL A 205 14.88 -1.88 14.17
C VAL A 205 15.81 -3.07 13.99
N LYS A 206 15.49 -3.99 13.07
CA LYS A 206 16.29 -5.22 12.93
C LYS A 206 17.49 -5.03 12.01
N LYS A 207 17.33 -4.34 10.86
CA LYS A 207 18.38 -4.21 9.86
C LYS A 207 19.33 -3.03 10.12
N HIS A 208 18.79 -1.90 10.60
CA HIS A 208 19.61 -0.71 10.87
C HIS A 208 19.86 -0.47 12.37
N ARG A 209 19.39 -1.37 13.27
CA ARG A 209 19.56 -1.25 14.73
C ARG A 209 19.09 0.09 15.29
N GLY A 210 18.17 0.70 14.62
CA GLY A 210 17.53 1.92 15.04
C GLY A 210 16.36 1.66 15.99
N ARG A 211 15.56 2.68 16.19
CA ARG A 211 14.34 2.62 17.00
C ARG A 211 13.19 3.26 16.24
N MET A 212 11.98 2.76 16.45
CA MET A 212 10.76 3.30 15.87
C MET A 212 9.68 3.38 16.92
N ASP A 213 9.18 4.60 17.18
CA ASP A 213 8.09 4.87 18.12
C ASP A 213 6.87 5.39 17.37
N VAL A 214 5.69 5.14 17.94
CA VAL A 214 4.42 5.62 17.43
C VAL A 214 3.60 6.23 18.56
N SER A 215 3.04 7.41 18.30
CA SER A 215 2.06 8.07 19.14
C SER A 215 0.85 8.41 18.28
N SER A 216 -0.34 8.06 18.72
CA SER A 216 -1.58 8.31 17.97
C SER A 216 -2.75 8.53 18.91
N LYS A 217 -3.69 9.38 18.48
CA LYS A 217 -4.94 9.61 19.19
C LYS A 217 -6.07 9.76 18.17
N MET A 218 -7.16 9.05 18.40
CA MET A 218 -8.36 9.12 17.57
C MET A 218 -8.83 10.56 17.39
N GLY A 219 -9.09 10.96 16.14
CA GLY A 219 -9.55 12.28 15.74
C GLY A 219 -8.49 13.39 15.79
N ILE A 220 -7.26 13.09 16.17
CA ILE A 220 -6.14 14.06 16.21
C ILE A 220 -5.10 13.78 15.15
N GLY A 221 -4.66 12.52 15.01
CA GLY A 221 -3.66 12.12 14.05
C GLY A 221 -2.68 11.09 14.59
N THR A 222 -1.63 10.86 13.84
CA THR A 222 -0.57 9.90 14.16
C THR A 222 0.80 10.52 13.96
N ARG A 223 1.73 10.20 14.85
CA ARG A 223 3.13 10.59 14.77
C ARG A 223 4.00 9.35 14.87
N PHE A 224 4.80 9.11 13.83
CA PHE A 224 5.89 8.15 13.81
C PHE A 224 7.21 8.88 14.00
N ARG A 225 8.05 8.37 14.90
CA ARG A 225 9.40 8.85 15.09
C ARG A 225 10.37 7.69 15.00
N LEU A 226 11.39 7.83 14.17
CA LEU A 226 12.41 6.82 13.96
C LEU A 226 13.80 7.41 14.24
N TRP A 227 14.70 6.57 14.75
CA TRP A 227 16.07 6.90 15.03
C TRP A 227 17.00 5.92 14.32
N LEU A 228 18.06 6.43 13.75
CA LEU A 228 19.08 5.65 13.08
C LEU A 228 20.44 6.02 13.67
N PRO A 229 21.29 5.04 14.06
CA PRO A 229 22.65 5.31 14.45
C PRO A 229 23.45 5.83 13.26
N LEU A 230 24.46 6.67 13.49
CA LEU A 230 25.32 7.22 12.42
C LEU A 230 26.08 6.13 11.68
N THR A 231 26.54 5.11 12.40
CA THR A 231 27.37 4.04 11.86
C THR A 231 26.74 2.69 12.14
N PHE A 232 26.77 1.84 11.15
CA PHE A 232 26.40 0.44 11.31
C PHE A 232 27.61 -0.36 11.82
N SER A 233 27.53 -0.85 13.06
CA SER A 233 28.51 -1.81 13.59
C SER A 233 27.94 -3.22 13.41
N PRO A 234 28.48 -4.07 12.53
CA PRO A 234 28.04 -5.46 12.44
C PRO A 234 28.29 -6.15 13.79
N SER A 235 27.35 -7.01 14.22
CA SER A 235 27.58 -7.85 15.40
C SER A 235 28.72 -8.78 15.12
N THR A 236 29.71 -8.77 16.00
CA THR A 236 30.70 -9.85 16.12
C THR A 236 30.04 -11.16 16.47
#